data_041629fb7fb96f166683435d7b0d2c3f
#
_entry.id   041629fb7fb96f166683435d7b0d2c3f
#
_cell.length_a   1.000
_cell.length_b   1.000
_cell.length_c   1.000
_cell.angle_alpha   90.00
_cell.angle_beta   90.00
_cell.angle_gamma   90.00
#
_symmetry.space_group_name_H-M   'P 1'
#
loop_
_entity.id
_entity.type
_entity.pdbx_description
1 polymer ?
#
loop_
_entity_poly.entity_id
_entity_poly.type
_entity_poly.pdbx_seq_one_letter_code
_entity_poly.pdbx_strand_id
1 'polypeptide(L)'
;KKIDAIIKPFKLDDVREALAEVGITGMTVTEVKGFGRQKGHTELYRGAEYMVDFLPKVKIEIVVSDDIVDTCVDTIIRTAQTGKIGDGKIFVFDVARVIRIRTGEEDDAAI
;
A
#
# COMPACT_ATOMS: atom_id res chain seq x y z
N LYS A 1 -4.46 11.48 -8.43
CA LYS A 1 -4.83 10.77 -7.18
C LYS A 1 -3.60 10.20 -6.50
N LYS A 2 -3.69 10.07 -5.20
CA LYS A 2 -2.72 9.33 -4.40
C LYS A 2 -3.32 7.99 -4.00
N ILE A 3 -2.57 6.93 -4.19
CA ILE A 3 -2.97 5.60 -3.78
C ILE A 3 -2.03 5.14 -2.68
N ASP A 4 -2.59 4.82 -1.52
CA ASP A 4 -1.89 4.18 -0.43
C ASP A 4 -2.35 2.72 -0.37
N ALA A 5 -1.40 1.79 -0.32
CA ALA A 5 -1.71 0.38 -0.16
C ALA A 5 -0.95 -0.18 1.04
N ILE A 6 -1.68 -0.73 1.98
CA ILE A 6 -1.10 -1.44 3.13
C ILE A 6 -1.16 -2.92 2.80
N ILE A 7 -0.01 -3.55 2.66
CA ILE A 7 0.10 -4.93 2.18
C ILE A 7 0.97 -5.78 3.10
N LYS A 8 0.89 -7.09 2.90
CA LYS A 8 1.82 -8.01 3.56
C LYS A 8 3.24 -7.78 3.03
N PRO A 9 4.26 -7.78 3.88
CA PRO A 9 5.63 -7.43 3.47
C PRO A 9 6.17 -8.29 2.33
N PHE A 10 5.87 -9.59 2.31
CA PHE A 10 6.39 -10.48 1.28
C PHE A 10 5.77 -10.27 -0.11
N LYS A 11 4.74 -9.44 -0.20
CA LYS A 11 4.11 -9.09 -1.47
C LYS A 11 4.72 -7.84 -2.13
N LEU A 12 5.61 -7.16 -1.44
CA LEU A 12 6.15 -5.88 -1.92
C LEU A 12 6.80 -5.99 -3.30
N ASP A 13 7.67 -6.97 -3.49
CA ASP A 13 8.38 -7.11 -4.76
C ASP A 13 7.44 -7.41 -5.93
N ASP A 14 6.46 -8.29 -5.72
CA ASP A 14 5.48 -8.63 -6.74
C ASP A 14 4.65 -7.40 -7.14
N VAL A 15 4.21 -6.62 -6.16
CA VAL A 15 3.42 -5.40 -6.40
C VAL A 15 4.27 -4.37 -7.14
N ARG A 16 5.51 -4.16 -6.71
CA ARG A 16 6.41 -3.20 -7.34
C ARG A 16 6.66 -3.56 -8.81
N GLU A 17 6.95 -4.82 -9.10
CA GLU A 17 7.19 -5.28 -10.46
C GLU A 17 5.95 -5.10 -11.34
N ALA A 18 4.79 -5.46 -10.84
CA ALA A 18 3.54 -5.33 -11.59
C ALA A 18 3.18 -3.87 -11.85
N LEU A 19 3.40 -2.98 -10.88
CA LEU A 19 3.18 -1.55 -11.07
C LEU A 19 4.15 -0.96 -12.09
N ALA A 20 5.40 -1.42 -12.10
CA ALA A 20 6.37 -0.99 -13.11
C ALA A 20 5.90 -1.35 -14.53
N GLU A 21 5.29 -2.52 -14.70
CA GLU A 21 4.76 -2.97 -15.99
C GLU A 21 3.63 -2.07 -16.51
N VAL A 22 2.86 -1.45 -15.62
CA VAL A 22 1.80 -0.51 -16.02
C VAL A 22 2.28 0.94 -16.04
N GLY A 23 3.58 1.15 -15.96
CA GLY A 23 4.19 2.47 -16.15
C GLY A 23 4.47 3.27 -14.89
N ILE A 24 4.31 2.68 -13.72
CA ILE A 24 4.60 3.35 -12.46
C ILE A 24 6.08 3.19 -12.13
N THR A 25 6.81 4.30 -12.16
CA THR A 25 8.27 4.31 -11.95
C THR A 25 8.69 4.87 -10.60
N GLY A 26 7.78 5.54 -9.90
CA GLY A 26 8.08 6.12 -8.58
C GLY A 26 7.11 5.62 -7.53
N MET A 27 7.63 5.21 -6.40
CA MET A 27 6.81 4.87 -5.24
C MET A 27 7.59 5.16 -3.96
N THR A 28 6.86 5.45 -2.91
CA THR A 28 7.41 5.56 -1.57
C THR A 28 6.98 4.35 -0.77
N VAL A 29 7.91 3.74 -0.06
CA VAL A 29 7.66 2.54 0.73
C VAL A 29 8.02 2.82 2.17
N THR A 30 7.12 2.48 3.08
CA THR A 30 7.33 2.65 4.51
C THR A 30 6.99 1.35 5.21
N GLU A 31 7.88 0.91 6.09
CA GLU A 31 7.56 -0.20 6.98
C GLU A 31 6.64 0.30 8.08
N VAL A 32 5.52 -0.39 8.27
CA VAL A 32 4.50 -0.02 9.24
C VAL A 32 4.08 -1.24 10.04
N LYS A 33 3.34 -1.01 11.10
CA LYS A 33 2.73 -2.07 11.88
C LYS A 33 1.23 -1.96 11.75
N GLY A 34 0.59 -3.07 11.43
CA GLY A 34 -0.85 -3.15 11.31
C GLY A 34 -1.49 -3.76 12.53
N PHE A 35 -2.63 -3.23 12.89
CA PHE A 35 -3.53 -3.80 13.88
C PHE A 35 -4.86 -4.07 13.19
N GLY A 36 -5.40 -5.27 13.36
CA GLY A 36 -6.66 -5.61 12.70
C GLY A 36 -7.19 -6.96 13.12
N ARG A 37 -8.07 -7.50 12.30
CA ARG A 37 -8.76 -8.77 12.58
C ARG A 37 -7.92 -9.99 12.24
N GLN A 38 -6.64 -9.98 12.55
CA GLN A 38 -5.79 -11.13 12.31
C GLN A 38 -5.93 -12.11 13.45
N LYS A 39 -6.77 -13.10 13.24
CA LYS A 39 -7.00 -14.16 14.21
C LYS A 39 -5.81 -15.14 14.22
N GLY A 40 -5.56 -15.73 15.36
CA GLY A 40 -4.53 -16.75 15.53
C GLY A 40 -3.30 -16.30 16.27
N HIS A 41 -3.17 -15.02 16.55
CA HIS A 41 -2.13 -14.49 17.42
C HIS A 41 -2.72 -14.17 18.79
N THR A 42 -2.78 -15.20 19.63
CA THR A 42 -3.20 -15.04 21.01
C THR A 42 -2.07 -15.47 21.90
N GLU A 43 -1.73 -14.66 22.86
CA GLU A 43 -0.73 -15.00 23.88
C GLU A 43 -1.37 -14.97 25.25
N LEU A 44 -0.93 -15.89 26.11
CA LEU A 44 -1.30 -15.88 27.51
C LEU A 44 -0.28 -15.07 28.30
N TYR A 45 -0.76 -14.06 28.99
CA TYR A 45 0.06 -13.26 29.86
C TYR A 45 -0.65 -13.12 31.21
N ARG A 46 -0.03 -13.61 32.26
CA ARG A 46 -0.59 -13.62 33.63
C ARG A 46 -1.97 -14.25 33.70
N GLY A 47 -2.21 -15.32 32.92
CA GLY A 47 -3.47 -16.02 32.89
C GLY A 47 -4.58 -15.36 32.06
N ALA A 48 -4.30 -14.27 31.39
CA ALA A 48 -5.22 -13.61 30.47
C ALA A 48 -4.75 -13.76 29.04
N GLU A 49 -5.69 -13.93 28.11
CA GLU A 49 -5.39 -13.97 26.70
C GLU A 49 -5.28 -12.54 26.16
N TYR A 50 -4.22 -12.32 25.39
CA TYR A 50 -4.03 -11.08 24.65
C TYR A 50 -3.91 -11.40 23.18
N MET A 51 -4.61 -10.64 22.35
CA MET A 51 -4.35 -10.65 20.93
C MET A 51 -3.03 -9.96 20.68
N VAL A 52 -2.17 -10.59 19.88
CA VAL A 52 -0.99 -9.89 19.36
C VAL A 52 -1.48 -8.96 18.27
N ASP A 53 -1.53 -7.67 18.59
CA ASP A 53 -2.27 -6.71 17.82
C ASP A 53 -1.50 -6.15 16.65
N PHE A 54 -0.17 -6.07 16.76
CA PHE A 54 0.64 -5.40 15.76
C PHE A 54 1.46 -6.41 14.96
N LEU A 55 1.22 -6.40 13.67
CA LEU A 55 1.96 -7.23 12.71
C LEU A 55 2.69 -6.33 11.71
N PRO A 56 3.86 -6.76 11.23
CA PRO A 56 4.57 -6.01 10.20
C PRO A 56 3.72 -5.91 8.93
N LYS A 57 3.68 -4.73 8.37
CA LYS A 57 3.06 -4.42 7.08
C LYS A 57 3.97 -3.48 6.31
N VAL A 58 3.68 -3.29 5.05
CA VAL A 58 4.35 -2.31 4.23
C VAL A 58 3.29 -1.37 3.65
N LYS A 59 3.57 -0.09 3.71
CA LYS A 59 2.75 0.93 3.08
C LYS A 59 3.43 1.40 1.81
N ILE A 60 2.74 1.26 0.70
CA ILE A 60 3.17 1.77 -0.60
C ILE A 60 2.36 3.03 -0.88
N GLU A 61 3.02 4.09 -1.31
CA GLU A 61 2.39 5.33 -1.72
C GLU A 61 2.80 5.66 -3.16
N ILE A 62 1.82 5.86 -4.01
CA ILE A 62 2.04 6.31 -5.39
C ILE A 62 1.08 7.45 -5.71
N VAL A 63 1.53 8.36 -6.58
CA VAL A 63 0.67 9.42 -7.12
C VAL A 63 0.59 9.21 -8.62
N VAL A 64 -0.62 9.12 -9.13
CA VAL A 64 -0.89 8.75 -10.52
C VAL A 64 -1.94 9.66 -11.13
N SER A 65 -1.94 9.77 -12.46
CA SER A 65 -2.98 10.48 -13.19
C SER A 65 -4.32 9.76 -13.03
N ASP A 66 -5.42 10.51 -13.10
CA ASP A 66 -6.77 9.97 -12.89
C ASP A 66 -7.11 8.83 -13.83
N ASP A 67 -6.61 8.86 -15.06
CA ASP A 67 -6.93 7.87 -16.09
C ASP A 67 -6.35 6.48 -15.85
N ILE A 68 -5.35 6.35 -14.96
CA ILE A 68 -4.74 5.04 -14.66
C ILE A 68 -5.00 4.55 -13.24
N VAL A 69 -5.81 5.27 -12.47
CA VAL A 69 -6.09 4.89 -11.06
C VAL A 69 -6.65 3.47 -10.98
N ASP A 70 -7.67 3.17 -11.77
CA ASP A 70 -8.32 1.86 -11.70
C ASP A 70 -7.36 0.74 -12.12
N THR A 71 -6.53 0.98 -13.13
CA THR A 71 -5.50 0.03 -13.54
C THR A 71 -4.52 -0.26 -12.41
N CYS A 72 -4.08 0.79 -11.70
CA CYS A 72 -3.17 0.63 -10.57
C CYS A 72 -3.83 -0.12 -9.41
N VAL A 73 -5.07 0.22 -9.08
CA VAL A 73 -5.82 -0.44 -8.01
C VAL A 73 -5.99 -1.94 -8.33
N ASP A 74 -6.43 -2.26 -9.53
CA ASP A 74 -6.62 -3.65 -9.96
C ASP A 74 -5.30 -4.43 -9.94
N THR A 75 -4.21 -3.79 -10.35
CA THR A 75 -2.88 -4.39 -10.33
C THR A 75 -2.45 -4.73 -8.91
N ILE A 76 -2.65 -3.81 -7.97
CA ILE A 76 -2.31 -4.05 -6.57
C ILE A 76 -3.15 -5.18 -5.98
N ILE A 77 -4.46 -5.18 -6.23
CA ILE A 77 -5.34 -6.25 -5.75
C ILE A 77 -4.85 -7.60 -6.25
N ARG A 78 -4.64 -7.73 -7.56
CA ARG A 78 -4.25 -8.99 -8.19
C ARG A 78 -2.94 -9.52 -7.62
N THR A 79 -1.98 -8.65 -7.35
CA THR A 79 -0.63 -9.06 -6.93
C THR A 79 -0.46 -9.18 -5.42
N ALA A 80 -1.23 -8.44 -4.64
CA ALA A 80 -1.13 -8.46 -3.18
C ALA A 80 -2.10 -9.43 -2.51
N GLN A 81 -3.15 -9.85 -3.19
CA GLN A 81 -4.21 -10.66 -2.63
C GLN A 81 -3.74 -12.09 -2.38
N THR A 82 -3.97 -12.61 -1.19
CA THR A 82 -3.79 -14.03 -0.84
C THR A 82 -5.12 -14.71 -0.58
N GLY A 83 -6.18 -13.94 -0.36
CA GLY A 83 -7.50 -14.45 0.03
C GLY A 83 -7.63 -14.68 1.53
N LYS A 84 -6.60 -14.38 2.30
CA LYS A 84 -6.59 -14.56 3.75
C LYS A 84 -6.76 -13.23 4.46
N ILE A 85 -7.24 -13.30 5.70
CA ILE A 85 -7.34 -12.13 6.57
C ILE A 85 -5.94 -11.50 6.71
N GLY A 86 -5.87 -10.19 6.66
CA GLY A 86 -4.62 -9.46 6.77
C GLY A 86 -4.00 -9.06 5.44
N ASP A 87 -4.67 -9.30 4.32
CA ASP A 87 -4.18 -8.88 3.00
C ASP A 87 -3.98 -7.37 2.88
N GLY A 88 -4.71 -6.60 3.68
CA GLY A 88 -4.56 -5.15 3.72
C GLY A 88 -5.67 -4.41 3.01
N LYS A 89 -5.42 -3.13 2.79
CA LYS A 89 -6.40 -2.21 2.18
C LYS A 89 -5.71 -1.24 1.25
N ILE A 90 -6.49 -0.71 0.33
CA ILE A 90 -6.07 0.34 -0.58
C ILE A 90 -6.92 1.56 -0.29
N PHE A 91 -6.27 2.72 -0.22
CA PHE A 91 -6.93 4.00 -0.02
C PHE A 91 -6.61 4.90 -1.20
N VAL A 92 -7.63 5.54 -1.76
CA VAL A 92 -7.45 6.48 -2.86
C VAL A 92 -7.85 7.87 -2.38
N PHE A 93 -6.95 8.83 -2.56
CA PHE A 93 -7.13 10.21 -2.12
C PHE A 93 -7.09 11.15 -3.31
N ASP A 94 -7.86 12.22 -3.22
CA ASP A 94 -7.69 13.35 -4.10
C ASP A 94 -6.42 14.11 -3.72
N VAL A 95 -5.65 14.51 -4.72
CA VAL A 95 -4.45 15.31 -4.55
C VAL A 95 -4.69 16.67 -5.18
N ALA A 96 -4.65 17.70 -4.36
CA ALA A 96 -4.91 19.05 -4.85
C ALA A 96 -3.81 19.57 -5.76
N ARG A 97 -2.55 19.29 -5.44
CA ARG A 97 -1.39 19.71 -6.21
C ARG A 97 -0.24 18.74 -6.04
N VAL A 98 0.52 18.55 -7.11
CA VAL A 98 1.80 17.82 -7.09
C VAL A 98 2.86 18.78 -7.62
N ILE A 99 4.00 18.85 -6.97
CA ILE A 99 5.09 19.73 -7.40
C ILE A 99 6.38 18.90 -7.34
N ARG A 100 7.11 18.87 -8.46
CA ARG A 100 8.42 18.23 -8.53
C ARG A 100 9.46 19.20 -7.98
N ILE A 101 10.16 18.80 -6.95
CA ILE A 101 11.13 19.67 -6.27
C ILE A 101 12.24 20.11 -7.24
N ARG A 102 12.77 19.18 -8.04
CA ARG A 102 13.92 19.46 -8.91
C ARG A 102 13.59 20.51 -9.99
N THR A 103 12.40 20.48 -10.54
CA THR A 103 12.04 21.27 -11.72
C THR A 103 10.99 22.32 -11.46
N GLY A 104 10.24 22.21 -10.37
CA GLY A 104 9.08 23.08 -10.11
C GLY A 104 7.87 22.77 -10.98
N GLU A 105 7.92 21.71 -11.80
CA GLU A 105 6.77 21.28 -12.60
C GLU A 105 5.62 20.86 -11.70
N GLU A 106 4.41 21.05 -12.19
CA GLU A 106 3.20 20.81 -11.38
C GLU A 106 2.28 19.79 -12.03
N ASP A 107 1.52 19.13 -11.18
CA ASP A 107 0.44 18.20 -11.51
C ASP A 107 0.90 17.06 -12.46
N ASP A 108 0.25 16.83 -13.58
CA ASP A 108 0.61 15.69 -14.44
C ASP A 108 2.06 15.73 -14.92
N ALA A 109 2.63 16.90 -15.11
CA ALA A 109 4.03 17.05 -15.48
C ALA A 109 4.99 16.71 -14.33
N ALA A 110 4.49 16.69 -13.11
CA ALA A 110 5.28 16.40 -11.91
C ALA A 110 5.24 14.92 -11.50
N ILE A 111 4.41 14.16 -12.14
CA ILE A 111 4.24 12.73 -11.81
C ILE A 111 5.27 11.88 -12.54
#